data_1ec44f5bcc327967f3dfffd7653c7bf4
#
_entry.id   1ec44f5bcc327967f3dfffd7653c7bf4
#
_cell.length_a   1.000
_cell.length_b   1.000
_cell.length_c   1.000
_cell.angle_alpha   90.00
_cell.angle_beta   90.00
_cell.angle_gamma   90.00
#
_symmetry.space_group_name_H-M   'P 1'
#
loop_
_entity.id
_entity.type
_entity.pdbx_description
1 polymer ?
#
loop_
_entity_poly.entity_id
_entity_poly.type
_entity_poly.pdbx_seq_one_letter_code
_entity_poly.pdbx_strand_id
1 'polypeptide(L)'
;LGNIFDVCSTLSLGNGIAGNIPFIGSGNIWIENTYENSVLDLAQYVIFNAITRTAPGQLSILGYDSDLSGVFAPFATLSSGEYRCLDLIVDEKELFVNLNYLWQQIQAVQNVIQGRKRSLREFRNSTGQPVEGYKLVVLSLDMGMIENDLRSRLAMLMRSGPAYGVSFLIISTTYMSIQTQSGKDIDIKVESLAPNITVLGVEGSKIRIGESTTASGWIPVPAEEIIYECESFSENVKHAQLPVVPFNQIHDVKNMWGKSSVDGLTFTIGKYGINDVDITIGDEINQRHNAIITGAVGQGKSNLISVIIHSLCLRYSPRELRMYLLDFKEGVTFKAFSNIGQDEYLPHARALGLESDVGFGKAVLDMLFQEYQNRMQILKENNMKSIREYRLTFPEVEMPRIVVVIDEFQMMFGDDMNEGQKIAETLEKSVRLFRAAGIHFILASQTLGGNIALSYKKDSIFAQVPIRIALKNSLIESQQTLSLNNSAAAFLRPREAIVNLDYGEISQNRKTVIAFADESLLLEIRKTWWEKAHTQYSAPYVFESLKRITISRGIQALVGRRRSARIPAAFIGEKISVEGTPVLLPLPKEPGRNIAILGSPDSECNQAVGMMQSIAV
;
A
#
# COMPACT_ATOMS: atom_id res chain seq x y z
N LEU A 1 -8.36 25.48 18.06
CA LEU A 1 -7.85 24.27 17.39
C LEU A 1 -6.41 24.09 17.86
N GLY A 2 -6.14 23.07 18.71
CA GLY A 2 -4.79 22.71 19.17
C GLY A 2 -3.91 22.27 17.99
N ASN A 3 -2.60 22.29 18.20
CA ASN A 3 -1.66 21.80 17.20
C ASN A 3 -1.97 20.33 16.90
N ILE A 4 -2.13 19.97 15.63
CA ILE A 4 -2.41 18.58 15.19
C ILE A 4 -1.34 17.56 15.63
N PHE A 5 -0.20 18.03 16.13
CA PHE A 5 0.91 17.25 16.65
C PHE A 5 1.00 17.23 18.18
N ASP A 6 0.01 17.79 18.88
CA ASP A 6 0.01 17.79 20.34
C ASP A 6 -0.08 16.37 20.89
N VAL A 7 0.74 16.10 21.89
CA VAL A 7 0.83 14.80 22.58
C VAL A 7 0.99 15.00 24.08
N CYS A 8 0.49 14.05 24.87
CA CYS A 8 0.65 14.00 26.32
C CYS A 8 2.13 13.75 26.70
N SER A 9 2.98 14.74 26.44
CA SER A 9 4.44 14.63 26.69
C SER A 9 4.83 14.69 28.17
N THR A 10 3.89 15.11 29.01
CA THR A 10 4.04 15.17 30.47
C THR A 10 2.75 14.73 31.14
N LEU A 11 2.86 13.91 32.18
CA LEU A 11 1.76 13.47 33.04
C LEU A 11 1.74 14.32 34.31
N SER A 12 0.55 14.77 34.71
CA SER A 12 0.31 15.45 35.97
C SER A 12 -0.54 14.57 36.88
N LEU A 13 -0.14 14.36 38.11
CA LEU A 13 -0.81 13.53 39.10
C LEU A 13 -1.42 14.43 40.21
N GLY A 14 -2.63 14.98 40.00
CA GLY A 14 -3.39 15.75 40.98
C GLY A 14 -2.89 17.19 41.23
N ASN A 15 -3.65 17.92 42.06
CA ASN A 15 -3.38 19.31 42.46
C ASN A 15 -2.32 19.34 43.58
N GLY A 16 -1.07 19.51 43.29
CA GLY A 16 -0.07 19.73 44.35
C GLY A 16 1.33 19.17 44.12
N ILE A 17 1.59 18.53 42.99
CA ILE A 17 2.94 18.06 42.68
C ILE A 17 3.63 19.08 41.77
N ALA A 18 4.70 19.63 42.27
CA ALA A 18 5.66 20.39 41.48
C ALA A 18 6.47 19.43 40.60
N GLY A 19 5.89 18.96 39.51
CA GLY A 19 6.66 18.13 38.57
C GLY A 19 5.79 17.50 37.49
N ASN A 20 5.97 17.92 36.26
CA ASN A 20 5.47 17.21 35.09
C ASN A 20 6.34 15.97 34.87
N ILE A 21 5.76 14.77 35.00
CA ILE A 21 6.43 13.50 34.74
C ILE A 21 6.61 13.37 33.22
N PRO A 22 7.85 13.21 32.69
CA PRO A 22 8.06 13.00 31.28
C PRO A 22 7.34 11.72 30.80
N PHE A 23 6.55 11.84 29.72
CA PHE A 23 5.76 10.72 29.22
C PHE A 23 5.90 10.56 27.70
N ILE A 24 4.83 10.60 26.94
CA ILE A 24 4.86 10.25 25.50
C ILE A 24 5.88 11.12 24.74
N GLY A 25 6.84 10.45 24.10
CA GLY A 25 7.90 11.11 23.34
C GLY A 25 8.97 11.81 24.19
N SER A 26 8.98 11.60 25.53
CA SER A 26 9.93 12.23 26.43
C SER A 26 10.42 11.32 27.58
N GLY A 27 9.67 10.28 27.96
CA GLY A 27 10.05 9.36 29.02
C GLY A 27 9.24 8.08 29.02
N ASN A 28 9.50 7.26 30.03
CA ASN A 28 8.79 6.01 30.31
C ASN A 28 8.26 6.04 31.74
N ILE A 29 7.14 5.36 31.98
CA ILE A 29 6.53 5.23 33.29
C ILE A 29 6.58 3.76 33.70
N TRP A 30 6.96 3.52 34.96
CA TRP A 30 6.93 2.21 35.58
C TRP A 30 6.04 2.29 36.81
N ILE A 31 5.01 1.45 36.89
CA ILE A 31 4.13 1.35 38.05
C ILE A 31 4.54 0.09 38.83
N GLU A 32 4.89 0.28 40.11
CA GLU A 32 5.18 -0.82 41.01
C GLU A 32 3.94 -1.66 41.25
N ASN A 33 3.97 -2.93 40.84
CA ASN A 33 2.87 -3.85 40.99
C ASN A 33 2.86 -4.44 42.42
N THR A 34 1.92 -3.99 43.25
CA THR A 34 1.65 -4.53 44.58
C THR A 34 0.43 -5.47 44.60
N TYR A 35 -0.13 -5.77 43.42
CA TYR A 35 -1.34 -6.58 43.24
C TYR A 35 -2.61 -5.99 43.92
N GLU A 36 -2.61 -4.71 44.24
CA GLU A 36 -3.79 -3.98 44.73
C GLU A 36 -4.58 -3.35 43.58
N ASN A 37 -5.91 -3.21 43.75
CA ASN A 37 -6.77 -2.57 42.74
C ASN A 37 -6.33 -1.12 42.43
N SER A 38 -5.77 -0.42 43.40
CA SER A 38 -5.24 0.93 43.24
C SER A 38 -4.12 1.05 42.19
N VAL A 39 -3.36 -0.02 41.96
CA VAL A 39 -2.34 -0.10 40.90
C VAL A 39 -3.01 -0.12 39.52
N LEU A 40 -4.07 -0.90 39.39
CA LEU A 40 -4.88 -0.97 38.17
C LEU A 40 -5.51 0.39 37.85
N ASP A 41 -6.13 1.04 38.86
CA ASP A 41 -6.72 2.35 38.71
C ASP A 41 -5.69 3.41 38.28
N LEU A 42 -4.47 3.36 38.82
CA LEU A 42 -3.38 4.26 38.41
C LEU A 42 -2.94 3.99 36.96
N ALA A 43 -2.80 2.72 36.56
CA ALA A 43 -2.45 2.38 35.20
C ALA A 43 -3.52 2.87 34.20
N GLN A 44 -4.79 2.68 34.52
CA GLN A 44 -5.90 3.17 33.71
C GLN A 44 -5.93 4.70 33.65
N TYR A 45 -5.65 5.40 34.74
CA TYR A 45 -5.51 6.85 34.76
C TYR A 45 -4.40 7.34 33.83
N VAL A 46 -3.24 6.67 33.81
CA VAL A 46 -2.11 7.02 32.92
C VAL A 46 -2.50 6.84 31.47
N ILE A 47 -3.12 5.71 31.12
CA ILE A 47 -3.60 5.42 29.75
C ILE A 47 -4.67 6.45 29.33
N PHE A 48 -5.63 6.75 30.20
CA PHE A 48 -6.68 7.74 29.96
C PHE A 48 -6.10 9.13 29.64
N ASN A 49 -5.12 9.60 30.43
CA ASN A 49 -4.44 10.86 30.14
C ASN A 49 -3.66 10.83 28.81
N ALA A 50 -3.06 9.70 28.48
CA ALA A 50 -2.35 9.54 27.20
C ALA A 50 -3.30 9.75 26.02
N ILE A 51 -4.53 9.21 26.11
CA ILE A 51 -5.55 9.29 25.06
C ILE A 51 -6.15 10.70 25.00
N THR A 52 -6.67 11.20 26.12
CA THR A 52 -7.45 12.45 26.16
C THR A 52 -6.61 13.70 25.93
N ARG A 53 -5.30 13.64 26.21
CA ARG A 53 -4.36 14.77 26.04
C ARG A 53 -3.46 14.65 24.80
N THR A 54 -3.74 13.69 23.93
CA THR A 54 -3.06 13.56 22.64
C THR A 54 -4.05 13.85 21.51
N ALA A 55 -3.60 14.61 20.52
CA ALA A 55 -4.41 14.89 19.33
C ALA A 55 -4.87 13.59 18.65
N PRO A 56 -6.14 13.49 18.24
CA PRO A 56 -6.67 12.28 17.59
C PRO A 56 -5.81 11.83 16.41
N GLY A 57 -5.58 10.53 16.28
CA GLY A 57 -4.75 9.95 15.22
C GLY A 57 -3.24 10.07 15.43
N GLN A 58 -2.76 10.70 16.52
CA GLN A 58 -1.33 10.87 16.80
C GLN A 58 -0.76 9.81 17.73
N LEU A 59 -1.60 9.04 18.43
CA LEU A 59 -1.21 7.98 19.35
C LEU A 59 -1.75 6.63 18.88
N SER A 60 -0.93 5.60 18.95
CA SER A 60 -1.35 4.20 18.94
C SER A 60 -0.81 3.50 20.18
N ILE A 61 -1.60 2.57 20.72
CA ILE A 61 -1.29 1.83 21.95
C ILE A 61 -1.08 0.37 21.59
N LEU A 62 0.01 -0.21 22.07
CA LEU A 62 0.29 -1.64 22.00
C LEU A 62 0.18 -2.20 23.42
N GLY A 63 -0.77 -3.09 23.65
CA GLY A 63 -1.09 -3.62 24.98
C GLY A 63 -0.74 -5.11 25.10
N TYR A 64 -0.10 -5.49 26.20
CA TYR A 64 0.13 -6.87 26.60
C TYR A 64 -0.15 -7.03 28.10
N ASP A 65 -1.00 -7.98 28.45
CA ASP A 65 -1.41 -8.26 29.84
C ASP A 65 -1.29 -9.76 30.11
N SER A 66 -0.10 -10.20 30.58
CA SER A 66 0.19 -11.61 30.84
C SER A 66 -0.63 -12.19 32.00
N ASP A 67 -0.97 -11.33 32.96
CA ASP A 67 -1.63 -11.72 34.21
C ASP A 67 -3.16 -11.62 34.11
N LEU A 68 -3.68 -11.21 32.93
CA LEU A 68 -5.13 -10.97 32.73
C LEU A 68 -5.70 -10.03 33.80
N SER A 69 -4.94 -9.02 34.19
CA SER A 69 -5.27 -8.05 35.23
C SER A 69 -6.54 -7.22 34.90
N GLY A 70 -6.90 -7.16 33.60
CA GLY A 70 -8.03 -6.37 33.13
C GLY A 70 -7.71 -4.89 32.94
N VAL A 71 -6.45 -4.51 32.87
CA VAL A 71 -6.01 -3.11 32.68
C VAL A 71 -6.61 -2.47 31.43
N PHE A 72 -6.86 -3.26 30.37
CA PHE A 72 -7.41 -2.79 29.11
C PHE A 72 -8.94 -2.86 29.01
N ALA A 73 -9.62 -3.41 30.02
CA ALA A 73 -11.08 -3.62 29.94
C ALA A 73 -11.89 -2.35 29.61
N PRO A 74 -11.67 -1.18 30.23
CA PRO A 74 -12.39 0.04 29.89
C PRO A 74 -12.06 0.63 28.52
N PHE A 75 -10.95 0.19 27.90
CA PHE A 75 -10.44 0.67 26.61
C PHE A 75 -10.81 -0.23 25.42
N ALA A 76 -11.68 -1.23 25.63
CA ALA A 76 -12.00 -2.24 24.61
C ALA A 76 -12.54 -1.64 23.30
N THR A 77 -13.27 -0.52 23.36
CA THR A 77 -13.78 0.19 22.18
C THR A 77 -12.68 0.68 21.24
N LEU A 78 -11.47 0.96 21.76
CA LEU A 78 -10.33 1.39 20.97
C LEU A 78 -9.66 0.27 20.17
N SER A 79 -9.97 -1.00 20.48
CA SER A 79 -9.43 -2.17 19.79
C SER A 79 -10.27 -2.63 18.58
N SER A 80 -11.46 -2.05 18.39
CA SER A 80 -12.41 -2.41 17.36
C SER A 80 -12.57 -1.33 16.29
N GLY A 81 -13.05 -1.71 15.08
CA GLY A 81 -13.35 -0.79 14.00
C GLY A 81 -12.15 -0.47 13.08
N GLU A 82 -12.41 0.36 12.07
CA GLU A 82 -11.45 0.71 11.01
C GLU A 82 -10.29 1.59 11.53
N TYR A 83 -10.55 2.41 12.53
CA TYR A 83 -9.60 3.37 13.11
C TYR A 83 -9.14 2.97 14.51
N ARG A 84 -8.98 1.66 14.73
CA ARG A 84 -8.46 1.16 16.00
C ARG A 84 -7.12 1.80 16.35
N CYS A 85 -6.96 2.18 17.59
CA CYS A 85 -5.72 2.74 18.13
C CYS A 85 -5.13 1.92 19.27
N LEU A 86 -5.78 0.83 19.69
CA LEU A 86 -5.28 -0.14 20.65
C LEU A 86 -5.15 -1.52 19.98
N ASP A 87 -3.94 -2.03 19.92
CA ASP A 87 -3.61 -3.38 19.47
C ASP A 87 -3.25 -4.23 20.69
N LEU A 88 -4.05 -5.26 20.97
CA LEU A 88 -3.79 -6.19 22.09
C LEU A 88 -3.02 -7.40 21.60
N ILE A 89 -1.93 -7.70 22.29
CA ILE A 89 -1.06 -8.85 22.04
C ILE A 89 -1.50 -10.00 22.93
N VAL A 90 -1.50 -11.22 22.38
CA VAL A 90 -2.00 -12.41 23.07
C VAL A 90 -0.87 -13.22 23.72
N ASP A 91 0.32 -13.26 23.10
CA ASP A 91 1.44 -14.07 23.58
C ASP A 91 2.80 -13.38 23.47
N GLU A 92 3.81 -13.94 24.16
CA GLU A 92 5.18 -13.40 24.16
C GLU A 92 5.87 -13.42 22.80
N LYS A 93 5.53 -14.37 21.91
CA LYS A 93 6.13 -14.45 20.58
C LYS A 93 5.65 -13.29 19.72
N GLU A 94 4.36 -12.99 19.79
CA GLU A 94 3.79 -11.83 19.13
C GLU A 94 4.37 -10.54 19.71
N LEU A 95 4.54 -10.46 21.04
CA LEU A 95 5.20 -9.33 21.69
C LEU A 95 6.60 -9.13 21.13
N PHE A 96 7.42 -10.18 21.05
CA PHE A 96 8.78 -10.11 20.52
C PHE A 96 8.85 -9.61 19.08
N VAL A 97 7.94 -10.08 18.23
CA VAL A 97 7.81 -9.60 16.84
C VAL A 97 7.49 -8.10 16.79
N ASN A 98 6.54 -7.65 17.60
CA ASN A 98 6.17 -6.24 17.70
C ASN A 98 7.30 -5.35 18.21
N LEU A 99 8.05 -5.80 19.22
CA LEU A 99 9.22 -5.06 19.74
C LEU A 99 10.36 -4.96 18.70
N ASN A 100 10.57 -5.99 17.90
CA ASN A 100 11.53 -5.93 16.79
C ASN A 100 11.09 -4.93 15.72
N TYR A 101 9.79 -4.88 15.40
CA TYR A 101 9.25 -3.87 14.51
C TYR A 101 9.42 -2.45 15.06
N LEU A 102 9.15 -2.23 16.35
CA LEU A 102 9.36 -0.92 17.00
C LEU A 102 10.83 -0.47 16.92
N TRP A 103 11.75 -1.41 17.03
CA TRP A 103 13.17 -1.09 16.86
C TRP A 103 13.50 -0.62 15.44
N GLN A 104 12.98 -1.30 14.43
CA GLN A 104 13.13 -0.88 13.04
C GLN A 104 12.51 0.51 12.79
N GLN A 105 11.36 0.77 13.39
CA GLN A 105 10.69 2.06 13.33
C GLN A 105 11.55 3.17 13.96
N ILE A 106 12.13 2.94 15.14
CA ILE A 106 13.06 3.88 15.79
C ILE A 106 14.24 4.19 14.87
N GLN A 107 14.85 3.18 14.27
CA GLN A 107 15.96 3.36 13.34
C GLN A 107 15.53 4.17 12.11
N ALA A 108 14.37 3.90 11.55
CA ALA A 108 13.83 4.64 10.41
C ALA A 108 13.60 6.12 10.76
N VAL A 109 12.97 6.41 11.90
CA VAL A 109 12.77 7.78 12.39
C VAL A 109 14.12 8.47 12.66
N GLN A 110 15.07 7.76 13.28
CA GLN A 110 16.43 8.28 13.50
C GLN A 110 17.09 8.70 12.20
N ASN A 111 17.03 7.89 11.16
CA ASN A 111 17.61 8.20 9.85
C ASN A 111 16.98 9.44 9.22
N VAL A 112 15.66 9.67 9.40
CA VAL A 112 14.96 10.85 8.86
C VAL A 112 15.39 12.13 9.60
N ILE A 113 15.50 12.08 10.94
CA ILE A 113 15.77 13.26 11.76
C ILE A 113 17.25 13.51 12.03
N GLN A 114 18.12 12.53 11.75
CA GLN A 114 19.55 12.58 12.04
C GLN A 114 20.24 13.83 11.46
N GLY A 115 21.00 14.51 12.30
CA GLY A 115 21.71 15.74 11.94
C GLY A 115 20.82 17.00 11.82
N ARG A 116 19.50 16.89 11.98
CA ARG A 116 18.55 18.01 11.87
C ARG A 116 17.95 18.41 13.21
N LYS A 117 17.50 17.44 14.02
CA LYS A 117 16.83 17.64 15.30
C LYS A 117 17.17 16.52 16.29
N ARG A 118 16.91 16.77 17.59
CA ARG A 118 17.23 15.82 18.66
C ARG A 118 16.13 14.80 18.92
N SER A 119 14.88 15.11 18.55
CA SER A 119 13.73 14.24 18.76
C SER A 119 12.69 14.35 17.65
N LEU A 120 11.84 13.33 17.52
CA LEU A 120 10.69 13.34 16.61
C LEU A 120 9.76 14.53 16.88
N ARG A 121 9.51 14.87 18.14
CA ARG A 121 8.69 16.01 18.54
C ARG A 121 9.24 17.33 18.01
N GLU A 122 10.51 17.57 18.23
CA GLU A 122 11.19 18.78 17.75
C GLU A 122 11.16 18.86 16.22
N PHE A 123 11.39 17.73 15.54
CA PHE A 123 11.34 17.64 14.10
C PHE A 123 9.94 17.96 13.56
N ARG A 124 8.90 17.33 14.08
CA ARG A 124 7.50 17.54 13.66
C ARG A 124 7.05 18.98 13.86
N ASN A 125 7.33 19.55 15.04
CA ASN A 125 6.94 20.93 15.36
C ASN A 125 7.66 21.97 14.48
N SER A 126 8.88 21.68 14.06
CA SER A 126 9.66 22.62 13.25
C SER A 126 9.41 22.49 11.74
N THR A 127 9.03 21.32 11.26
CA THR A 127 8.87 21.04 9.82
C THR A 127 7.42 20.92 9.38
N GLY A 128 6.48 20.70 10.32
CA GLY A 128 5.10 20.38 10.02
C GLY A 128 4.91 19.03 9.32
N GLN A 129 5.95 18.17 9.28
CA GLN A 129 5.92 16.91 8.53
C GLN A 129 5.53 15.73 9.42
N PRO A 130 4.55 14.92 9.02
CA PRO A 130 4.13 13.73 9.74
C PRO A 130 5.06 12.56 9.42
N VAL A 131 6.22 12.49 10.05
CA VAL A 131 7.16 11.40 9.82
C VAL A 131 6.66 10.10 10.40
N GLU A 132 6.21 10.13 11.68
CA GLU A 132 5.73 8.98 12.42
C GLU A 132 4.78 9.44 13.53
N GLY A 133 3.82 8.60 13.92
CA GLY A 133 3.02 8.81 15.12
C GLY A 133 3.75 8.39 16.38
N TYR A 134 3.14 8.68 17.52
CA TYR A 134 3.64 8.20 18.80
C TYR A 134 3.06 6.82 19.11
N LYS A 135 3.85 5.99 19.77
CA LYS A 135 3.42 4.69 20.30
C LYS A 135 3.60 4.65 21.81
N LEU A 136 2.55 4.23 22.48
CA LEU A 136 2.59 3.86 23.88
C LEU A 136 2.53 2.34 23.97
N VAL A 137 3.56 1.73 24.52
CA VAL A 137 3.61 0.29 24.80
C VAL A 137 3.24 0.09 26.25
N VAL A 138 2.11 -0.57 26.50
CA VAL A 138 1.61 -0.85 27.85
C VAL A 138 1.80 -2.34 28.14
N LEU A 139 2.60 -2.65 29.13
CA LEU A 139 2.95 -4.02 29.51
C LEU A 139 2.56 -4.26 30.98
N SER A 140 1.62 -5.17 31.23
CA SER A 140 1.34 -5.76 32.54
C SER A 140 1.93 -7.16 32.56
N LEU A 141 3.07 -7.34 33.22
CA LEU A 141 3.81 -8.59 33.22
C LEU A 141 4.83 -8.64 34.37
N ASP A 142 5.27 -9.84 34.75
CA ASP A 142 6.40 -9.99 35.65
C ASP A 142 7.72 -10.00 34.87
N MET A 143 8.48 -8.89 34.99
CA MET A 143 9.78 -8.73 34.34
C MET A 143 10.82 -9.76 34.78
N GLY A 144 10.62 -10.40 35.93
CA GLY A 144 11.46 -11.50 36.40
C GLY A 144 11.26 -12.80 35.63
N MET A 145 10.08 -13.01 35.08
CA MET A 145 9.68 -14.25 34.41
C MET A 145 9.93 -14.28 32.91
N ILE A 146 10.15 -13.13 32.27
CA ILE A 146 10.34 -13.06 30.81
C ILE A 146 11.74 -13.51 30.39
N GLU A 147 11.87 -13.99 29.16
CA GLU A 147 13.14 -14.41 28.57
C GLU A 147 14.18 -13.28 28.50
N ASN A 148 15.45 -13.61 28.64
CA ASN A 148 16.55 -12.64 28.64
C ASN A 148 16.63 -11.79 27.35
N ASP A 149 16.33 -12.40 26.20
CA ASP A 149 16.35 -11.70 24.91
C ASP A 149 15.24 -10.65 24.82
N LEU A 150 14.05 -10.96 25.31
CA LEU A 150 12.93 -10.03 25.39
C LEU A 150 13.24 -8.87 26.34
N ARG A 151 13.80 -9.19 27.52
CA ARG A 151 14.24 -8.20 28.52
C ARG A 151 15.29 -7.24 27.96
N SER A 152 16.30 -7.77 27.29
CA SER A 152 17.36 -6.98 26.66
C SER A 152 16.81 -6.06 25.57
N ARG A 153 15.86 -6.55 24.79
CA ARG A 153 15.18 -5.76 23.76
C ARG A 153 14.36 -4.63 24.37
N LEU A 154 13.59 -4.90 25.42
CA LEU A 154 12.82 -3.89 26.15
C LEU A 154 13.71 -2.79 26.72
N ALA A 155 14.82 -3.15 27.39
CA ALA A 155 15.77 -2.19 27.94
C ALA A 155 16.35 -1.26 26.84
N MET A 156 16.70 -1.81 25.69
CA MET A 156 17.20 -1.05 24.55
C MET A 156 16.16 -0.08 24.01
N LEU A 157 14.91 -0.54 23.85
CA LEU A 157 13.79 0.27 23.38
C LEU A 157 13.43 1.38 24.37
N MET A 158 13.41 1.11 25.67
CA MET A 158 13.16 2.13 26.70
C MET A 158 14.21 3.23 26.72
N ARG A 159 15.49 2.91 26.44
CA ARG A 159 16.56 3.92 26.38
C ARG A 159 16.42 4.88 25.22
N SER A 160 16.12 4.34 24.05
CA SER A 160 16.13 5.11 22.79
C SER A 160 14.75 5.58 22.36
N GLY A 161 13.71 4.81 22.68
CA GLY A 161 12.34 4.97 22.16
C GLY A 161 11.72 6.35 22.33
N PRO A 162 11.77 6.96 23.53
CA PRO A 162 11.09 8.23 23.75
C PRO A 162 11.50 9.34 22.79
N ALA A 163 12.80 9.48 22.51
CA ALA A 163 13.29 10.49 21.56
C ALA A 163 12.74 10.28 20.13
N TYR A 164 12.40 9.04 19.78
CA TYR A 164 11.92 8.65 18.45
C TYR A 164 10.44 8.26 18.42
N GLY A 165 9.67 8.62 19.46
CA GLY A 165 8.23 8.52 19.50
C GLY A 165 7.65 7.22 20.09
N VAL A 166 8.48 6.38 20.75
CA VAL A 166 8.04 5.15 21.42
C VAL A 166 8.25 5.29 22.92
N SER A 167 7.17 5.29 23.71
CA SER A 167 7.21 5.35 25.18
C SER A 167 6.57 4.11 25.81
N PHE A 168 6.99 3.77 27.01
CA PHE A 168 6.53 2.60 27.73
C PHE A 168 5.79 2.98 29.00
N LEU A 169 4.71 2.24 29.28
CA LEU A 169 4.07 2.12 30.57
C LEU A 169 4.19 0.66 31.00
N ILE A 170 4.95 0.38 32.02
CA ILE A 170 5.17 -0.98 32.51
C ILE A 170 4.58 -1.11 33.91
N ILE A 171 3.82 -2.17 34.13
CA ILE A 171 3.24 -2.54 35.42
C ILE A 171 3.89 -3.84 35.82
N SER A 172 4.84 -3.78 36.77
CA SER A 172 5.64 -4.92 37.20
C SER A 172 6.29 -4.66 38.56
N THR A 173 6.96 -5.67 39.09
CA THR A 173 7.79 -5.51 40.27
C THR A 173 8.97 -4.57 39.99
N THR A 174 9.45 -3.86 41.02
CA THR A 174 10.57 -2.88 40.88
C THR A 174 11.95 -3.51 40.98
N TYR A 175 12.02 -4.77 41.40
CA TYR A 175 13.25 -5.54 41.48
C TYR A 175 13.18 -6.75 40.55
N MET A 176 14.23 -6.98 39.80
CA MET A 176 14.38 -8.15 38.94
C MET A 176 15.57 -8.97 39.41
N SER A 177 15.36 -10.24 39.69
CA SER A 177 16.44 -11.17 39.94
C SER A 177 17.03 -11.69 38.64
N ILE A 178 18.28 -11.40 38.34
CA ILE A 178 18.98 -11.87 37.14
C ILE A 178 20.04 -12.87 37.56
N GLN A 179 19.95 -14.08 37.02
CA GLN A 179 20.99 -15.09 37.22
C GLN A 179 22.25 -14.73 36.40
N THR A 180 23.35 -14.55 37.07
CA THR A 180 24.65 -14.30 36.43
C THR A 180 25.21 -15.57 35.81
N GLN A 181 26.18 -15.43 34.90
CA GLN A 181 26.90 -16.59 34.33
C GLN A 181 27.60 -17.47 35.39
N SER A 182 27.78 -16.93 36.57
CA SER A 182 28.34 -17.67 37.73
C SER A 182 27.29 -18.34 38.61
N GLY A 183 26.01 -18.31 38.21
CA GLY A 183 24.88 -18.92 38.93
C GLY A 183 24.43 -18.17 40.19
N LYS A 184 24.87 -16.92 40.40
CA LYS A 184 24.37 -16.05 41.47
C LYS A 184 23.24 -15.17 40.99
N ASP A 185 22.15 -15.11 41.74
CA ASP A 185 21.06 -14.15 41.51
C ASP A 185 21.51 -12.76 42.01
N ILE A 186 21.35 -11.77 41.17
CA ILE A 186 21.59 -10.36 41.50
C ILE A 186 20.27 -9.62 41.26
N ASP A 187 19.81 -8.93 42.31
CA ASP A 187 18.65 -8.06 42.21
C ASP A 187 19.03 -6.73 41.55
N ILE A 188 18.40 -6.41 40.44
CA ILE A 188 18.63 -5.18 39.70
C ILE A 188 17.38 -4.30 39.84
N LYS A 189 17.59 -3.03 40.22
CA LYS A 189 16.53 -2.02 40.22
C LYS A 189 16.15 -1.62 38.78
N VAL A 190 14.88 -1.44 38.54
CA VAL A 190 14.36 -1.11 37.20
C VAL A 190 14.87 0.22 36.64
N GLU A 191 15.20 1.19 37.50
CA GLU A 191 15.77 2.47 37.06
C GLU A 191 17.13 2.29 36.37
N SER A 192 17.81 1.18 36.60
CA SER A 192 19.09 0.86 35.92
C SER A 192 18.92 0.42 34.48
N LEU A 193 17.71 0.05 34.06
CA LEU A 193 17.40 -0.36 32.67
C LEU A 193 17.51 0.81 31.70
N ALA A 194 17.01 1.99 32.10
CA ALA A 194 17.07 3.19 31.26
C ALA A 194 17.02 4.47 32.13
N PRO A 195 17.77 5.52 31.77
CA PRO A 195 17.88 6.76 32.58
C PRO A 195 16.61 7.63 32.58
N ASN A 196 15.61 7.30 31.75
CA ASN A 196 14.39 8.06 31.53
C ASN A 196 13.12 7.31 32.01
N ILE A 197 13.27 6.46 33.01
CA ILE A 197 12.18 5.78 33.70
C ILE A 197 11.78 6.58 34.94
N THR A 198 10.47 6.86 35.07
CA THR A 198 9.87 7.36 36.31
C THR A 198 9.08 6.25 36.97
N VAL A 199 9.48 5.85 38.17
CA VAL A 199 8.81 4.82 38.98
C VAL A 199 7.70 5.47 39.82
N LEU A 200 6.50 4.89 39.75
CA LEU A 200 5.33 5.25 40.51
C LEU A 200 4.92 4.10 41.42
N GLY A 201 4.65 4.38 42.67
CA GLY A 201 4.07 3.46 43.64
C GLY A 201 2.77 4.02 44.20
N VAL A 202 1.84 3.16 44.59
CA VAL A 202 0.57 3.55 45.25
C VAL A 202 0.61 3.17 46.70
N GLU A 203 0.36 4.13 47.59
CA GLU A 203 0.30 3.95 49.03
C GLU A 203 -1.04 4.51 49.55
N GLY A 204 -2.09 3.70 49.52
CA GLY A 204 -3.45 4.11 49.82
C GLY A 204 -3.96 5.17 48.82
N SER A 205 -4.27 6.38 49.31
CA SER A 205 -4.71 7.50 48.45
C SER A 205 -3.56 8.38 47.95
N LYS A 206 -2.30 7.98 48.18
CA LYS A 206 -1.13 8.74 47.79
C LYS A 206 -0.35 8.00 46.71
N ILE A 207 0.29 8.78 45.82
CA ILE A 207 1.20 8.23 44.82
C ILE A 207 2.63 8.62 45.21
N ARG A 208 3.48 7.63 45.27
CA ARG A 208 4.94 7.80 45.44
C ARG A 208 5.59 7.97 44.06
N ILE A 209 6.47 8.95 43.92
CA ILE A 209 7.25 9.19 42.70
C ILE A 209 8.71 8.99 43.06
N GLY A 210 9.36 7.95 42.51
CA GLY A 210 10.69 7.54 42.90
C GLY A 210 10.76 7.17 44.39
N GLU A 211 11.88 7.47 45.03
CA GLU A 211 12.13 7.07 46.46
C GLU A 211 11.57 8.07 47.50
N SER A 212 11.24 9.31 47.14
CA SER A 212 11.07 10.37 48.15
C SER A 212 9.89 11.32 47.97
N THR A 213 9.14 11.27 46.87
CA THR A 213 8.07 12.26 46.63
C THR A 213 6.69 11.62 46.73
N THR A 214 5.86 12.09 47.67
CA THR A 214 4.45 11.67 47.77
C THR A 214 3.53 12.74 47.21
N ALA A 215 2.65 12.32 46.31
CA ALA A 215 1.55 13.13 45.78
C ALA A 215 0.27 12.81 46.53
N SER A 216 -0.45 13.82 46.98
CA SER A 216 -1.77 13.67 47.57
C SER A 216 -2.85 14.27 46.65
N GLY A 217 -4.04 13.68 46.67
CA GLY A 217 -5.17 14.20 45.89
C GLY A 217 -5.38 13.58 44.52
N TRP A 218 -4.77 12.42 44.26
CA TRP A 218 -5.08 11.61 43.10
C TRP A 218 -6.48 10.97 43.25
N ILE A 219 -7.27 11.03 42.19
CA ILE A 219 -8.61 10.44 42.12
C ILE A 219 -8.63 9.48 40.93
N PRO A 220 -9.00 8.19 41.14
CA PRO A 220 -9.22 7.25 40.04
C PRO A 220 -10.31 7.78 39.08
N VAL A 221 -10.14 7.49 37.79
CA VAL A 221 -11.16 7.78 36.77
C VAL A 221 -12.16 6.62 36.75
N PRO A 222 -13.47 6.87 36.90
CA PRO A 222 -14.46 5.80 36.81
C PRO A 222 -14.45 5.12 35.43
N ALA A 223 -14.68 3.81 35.41
CA ALA A 223 -14.67 3.04 34.16
C ALA A 223 -15.66 3.56 33.11
N GLU A 224 -16.83 4.02 33.54
CA GLU A 224 -17.86 4.61 32.68
C GLU A 224 -17.35 5.88 31.98
N GLU A 225 -16.58 6.71 32.67
CA GLU A 225 -15.98 7.92 32.11
C GLU A 225 -14.89 7.56 31.08
N ILE A 226 -14.07 6.56 31.38
CA ILE A 226 -13.06 6.06 30.43
C ILE A 226 -13.73 5.55 29.15
N ILE A 227 -14.79 4.74 29.26
CA ILE A 227 -15.53 4.20 28.11
C ILE A 227 -16.11 5.33 27.27
N TYR A 228 -16.78 6.31 27.90
CA TYR A 228 -17.38 7.45 27.20
C TYR A 228 -16.33 8.27 26.42
N GLU A 229 -15.20 8.57 27.03
CA GLU A 229 -14.12 9.33 26.39
C GLU A 229 -13.44 8.49 25.27
N CYS A 230 -13.34 7.17 25.41
CA CYS A 230 -12.84 6.30 24.35
C CYS A 230 -13.76 6.26 23.12
N GLU A 231 -15.07 6.26 23.32
CA GLU A 231 -16.05 6.38 22.23
C GLU A 231 -15.93 7.73 21.52
N SER A 232 -15.87 8.82 22.28
CA SER A 232 -15.65 10.17 21.76
C SER A 232 -14.32 10.28 21.00
N PHE A 233 -13.25 9.70 21.54
CA PHE A 233 -11.94 9.67 20.88
C PHE A 233 -11.99 8.90 19.56
N SER A 234 -12.63 7.74 19.51
CA SER A 234 -12.78 6.94 18.29
C SER A 234 -13.53 7.71 17.19
N GLU A 235 -14.58 8.43 17.53
CA GLU A 235 -15.29 9.32 16.61
C GLU A 235 -14.37 10.46 16.12
N ASN A 236 -13.64 11.10 17.03
CA ASN A 236 -12.72 12.17 16.69
C ASN A 236 -11.56 11.68 15.79
N VAL A 237 -11.10 10.45 15.95
CA VAL A 237 -10.06 9.86 15.06
C VAL A 237 -10.58 9.71 13.63
N LYS A 238 -11.85 9.34 13.43
CA LYS A 238 -12.47 9.29 12.10
C LYS A 238 -12.47 10.65 11.40
N HIS A 239 -12.66 11.71 12.16
CA HIS A 239 -12.70 13.09 11.67
C HIS A 239 -11.34 13.81 11.78
N ALA A 240 -10.33 13.16 12.38
CA ALA A 240 -9.01 13.74 12.49
C ALA A 240 -8.46 14.03 11.10
N GLN A 241 -8.01 15.26 10.89
CA GLN A 241 -7.26 15.63 9.71
C GLN A 241 -5.90 14.92 9.76
N LEU A 242 -5.87 13.66 9.30
CA LEU A 242 -4.61 13.00 9.02
C LEU A 242 -3.87 13.87 8.00
N PRO A 243 -2.57 14.11 8.20
CA PRO A 243 -1.81 14.94 7.28
C PRO A 243 -1.94 14.37 5.88
N VAL A 244 -2.56 15.15 5.00
CA VAL A 244 -2.75 14.81 3.60
C VAL A 244 -1.59 15.41 2.83
N VAL A 245 -0.96 14.63 1.98
CA VAL A 245 0.00 15.10 0.98
C VAL A 245 -0.79 15.29 -0.31
N PRO A 246 -1.18 16.53 -0.71
CA PRO A 246 -1.90 16.75 -1.96
C PRO A 246 -1.02 16.38 -3.16
N PHE A 247 -1.61 15.90 -4.24
CA PHE A 247 -0.89 15.55 -5.47
C PHE A 247 -0.04 16.71 -6.02
N ASN A 248 -0.59 17.93 -6.02
CA ASN A 248 0.10 19.15 -6.48
C ASN A 248 1.21 19.64 -5.53
N GLN A 249 1.35 19.07 -4.34
CA GLN A 249 2.48 19.37 -3.44
C GLN A 249 3.76 18.63 -3.87
N ILE A 250 3.62 17.48 -4.54
CA ILE A 250 4.74 16.65 -5.00
C ILE A 250 4.93 16.66 -6.51
N HIS A 251 4.03 17.34 -7.24
CA HIS A 251 4.07 17.48 -8.69
C HIS A 251 3.81 18.90 -9.14
N ASP A 252 4.64 19.40 -10.03
CA ASP A 252 4.35 20.64 -10.77
C ASP A 252 3.38 20.31 -11.92
N VAL A 253 2.09 20.48 -11.65
CA VAL A 253 1.01 20.17 -12.60
C VAL A 253 0.98 21.07 -13.83
N LYS A 254 1.70 22.20 -13.81
CA LYS A 254 1.78 23.15 -14.94
C LYS A 254 2.85 22.73 -15.96
N ASN A 255 3.87 21.99 -15.52
CA ASN A 255 5.00 21.60 -16.36
C ASN A 255 4.86 20.12 -16.75
N MET A 256 4.21 19.87 -17.89
CA MET A 256 3.94 18.52 -18.37
C MET A 256 4.83 18.12 -19.56
N TRP A 257 5.12 16.82 -19.67
CA TRP A 257 5.77 16.18 -20.82
C TRP A 257 7.21 16.68 -21.09
N GLY A 258 7.90 17.09 -20.02
CA GLY A 258 9.27 17.59 -20.12
C GLY A 258 10.36 16.53 -19.90
N LYS A 259 10.01 15.26 -19.64
CA LYS A 259 10.97 14.20 -19.33
C LYS A 259 11.10 13.17 -20.45
N SER A 260 12.34 12.67 -20.66
CA SER A 260 12.62 11.54 -21.53
C SER A 260 12.63 10.23 -20.71
N SER A 261 12.10 9.16 -21.30
CA SER A 261 12.05 7.82 -20.71
C SER A 261 13.25 6.95 -21.10
N VAL A 262 14.33 7.50 -21.67
CA VAL A 262 15.53 6.75 -22.09
C VAL A 262 16.14 5.98 -20.93
N ASP A 263 16.32 6.62 -19.77
CA ASP A 263 16.92 5.99 -18.58
C ASP A 263 15.89 5.31 -17.65
N GLY A 264 14.63 5.19 -18.08
CA GLY A 264 13.53 4.62 -17.32
C GLY A 264 12.39 5.61 -17.13
N LEU A 265 11.38 5.19 -16.37
CA LEU A 265 10.18 5.94 -16.07
C LEU A 265 10.11 6.20 -14.57
N THR A 266 10.31 7.44 -14.16
CA THR A 266 10.25 7.86 -12.76
C THR A 266 8.90 8.44 -12.41
N PHE A 267 8.32 7.99 -11.30
CA PHE A 267 7.09 8.52 -10.74
C PHE A 267 7.24 8.79 -9.25
N THR A 268 6.53 9.78 -8.74
CA THR A 268 6.50 10.16 -7.32
C THR A 268 5.18 9.74 -6.72
N ILE A 269 5.21 9.10 -5.55
CA ILE A 269 4.00 8.57 -4.92
C ILE A 269 3.62 9.24 -3.60
N GLY A 270 4.52 10.01 -3.01
CA GLY A 270 4.30 10.62 -1.71
C GLY A 270 5.57 11.12 -1.08
N LYS A 271 5.60 11.17 0.25
CA LYS A 271 6.73 11.69 1.03
C LYS A 271 7.25 10.70 2.07
N TYR A 272 8.57 10.67 2.20
CA TYR A 272 9.29 10.06 3.31
C TYR A 272 10.00 11.17 4.09
N GLY A 273 9.45 11.54 5.23
CA GLY A 273 9.87 12.75 5.92
C GLY A 273 9.59 14.00 5.08
N ILE A 274 10.63 14.77 4.79
CA ILE A 274 10.55 15.97 3.94
C ILE A 274 10.81 15.70 2.46
N ASN A 275 11.31 14.51 2.13
CA ASN A 275 11.73 14.17 0.77
C ASN A 275 10.58 13.52 -0.01
N ASP A 276 10.49 13.85 -1.27
CA ASP A 276 9.61 13.15 -2.20
C ASP A 276 10.13 11.73 -2.45
N VAL A 277 9.21 10.78 -2.59
CA VAL A 277 9.54 9.38 -2.86
C VAL A 277 9.41 9.11 -4.34
N ASP A 278 10.54 9.18 -5.02
CA ASP A 278 10.68 8.84 -6.44
C ASP A 278 11.02 7.35 -6.61
N ILE A 279 10.32 6.72 -7.55
CA ILE A 279 10.53 5.33 -7.95
C ILE A 279 10.75 5.31 -9.46
N THR A 280 11.83 4.67 -9.90
CA THR A 280 12.11 4.51 -11.32
C THR A 280 11.91 3.05 -11.73
N ILE A 281 11.02 2.84 -12.70
CA ILE A 281 10.79 1.55 -13.38
C ILE A 281 11.50 1.54 -14.72
N GLY A 282 12.09 0.41 -15.09
CA GLY A 282 12.94 0.34 -16.30
C GLY A 282 14.35 0.87 -16.08
N ASP A 283 14.79 0.99 -14.85
CA ASP A 283 16.15 1.36 -14.48
C ASP A 283 17.09 0.16 -14.73
N GLU A 284 17.88 0.25 -15.80
CA GLU A 284 18.82 -0.81 -16.20
C GLU A 284 20.04 -0.86 -15.28
N ILE A 285 20.40 0.23 -14.62
CA ILE A 285 21.56 0.31 -13.72
C ILE A 285 21.27 -0.46 -12.43
N ASN A 286 20.12 -0.18 -11.81
CA ASN A 286 19.71 -0.82 -10.56
C ASN A 286 18.83 -2.05 -10.77
N GLN A 287 18.63 -2.49 -12.02
CA GLN A 287 17.81 -3.67 -12.41
C GLN A 287 16.36 -3.61 -11.89
N ARG A 288 15.76 -2.41 -11.84
CA ARG A 288 14.40 -2.16 -11.33
C ARG A 288 13.41 -2.05 -12.49
N HIS A 289 12.83 -3.17 -12.90
CA HIS A 289 12.02 -3.23 -14.12
C HIS A 289 10.54 -3.40 -13.87
N ASN A 290 10.13 -4.04 -12.78
CA ASN A 290 8.74 -4.35 -12.47
C ASN A 290 8.42 -4.00 -11.02
N ALA A 291 7.14 -3.75 -10.74
CA ALA A 291 6.66 -3.43 -9.41
C ALA A 291 5.46 -4.29 -9.00
N ILE A 292 5.34 -4.56 -7.71
CA ILE A 292 4.14 -5.13 -7.11
C ILE A 292 3.57 -4.17 -6.06
N ILE A 293 2.24 -4.06 -6.03
CA ILE A 293 1.48 -3.25 -5.08
C ILE A 293 0.50 -4.16 -4.36
N THR A 294 0.54 -4.18 -3.02
CA THR A 294 -0.47 -4.90 -2.25
C THR A 294 -1.10 -4.00 -1.19
N GLY A 295 -2.32 -4.34 -0.79
CA GLY A 295 -3.02 -3.61 0.26
C GLY A 295 -4.40 -4.19 0.51
N ALA A 296 -4.78 -4.35 1.77
CA ALA A 296 -6.11 -4.81 2.14
C ALA A 296 -7.21 -3.87 1.60
N VAL A 297 -8.43 -4.36 1.58
CA VAL A 297 -9.61 -3.58 1.14
C VAL A 297 -9.69 -2.25 1.91
N GLY A 298 -9.96 -1.15 1.22
CA GLY A 298 -10.11 0.18 1.83
C GLY A 298 -8.81 0.89 2.19
N GLN A 299 -7.63 0.29 2.02
CA GLN A 299 -6.35 0.88 2.41
C GLN A 299 -5.74 1.85 1.39
N GLY A 300 -6.45 2.17 0.30
CA GLY A 300 -6.04 3.20 -0.66
C GLY A 300 -5.25 2.68 -1.86
N LYS A 301 -5.34 1.39 -2.21
CA LYS A 301 -4.67 0.80 -3.38
C LYS A 301 -5.04 1.53 -4.68
N SER A 302 -6.32 1.79 -4.92
CA SER A 302 -6.79 2.51 -6.12
C SER A 302 -6.31 3.97 -6.15
N ASN A 303 -6.24 4.64 -4.99
CA ASN A 303 -5.62 5.97 -4.87
C ASN A 303 -4.13 5.94 -5.27
N LEU A 304 -3.37 4.97 -4.76
CA LEU A 304 -1.96 4.82 -5.09
C LEU A 304 -1.75 4.55 -6.58
N ILE A 305 -2.54 3.65 -7.18
CA ILE A 305 -2.49 3.37 -8.63
C ILE A 305 -2.80 4.65 -9.42
N SER A 306 -3.81 5.40 -9.02
CA SER A 306 -4.16 6.69 -9.64
C SER A 306 -3.00 7.70 -9.55
N VAL A 307 -2.37 7.84 -8.39
CA VAL A 307 -1.19 8.70 -8.21
C VAL A 307 -0.05 8.27 -9.15
N ILE A 308 0.25 6.98 -9.25
CA ILE A 308 1.31 6.46 -10.12
C ILE A 308 1.03 6.78 -11.59
N ILE A 309 -0.18 6.50 -12.08
CA ILE A 309 -0.56 6.76 -13.47
C ILE A 309 -0.47 8.24 -13.78
N HIS A 310 -1.02 9.11 -12.92
CA HIS A 310 -0.97 10.56 -13.15
C HIS A 310 0.46 11.11 -13.05
N SER A 311 1.28 10.60 -12.14
CA SER A 311 2.69 11.00 -12.03
C SER A 311 3.47 10.65 -13.29
N LEU A 312 3.26 9.45 -13.84
CA LEU A 312 3.88 9.02 -15.10
C LEU A 312 3.38 9.85 -16.29
N CYS A 313 2.06 9.97 -16.45
CA CYS A 313 1.47 10.70 -17.58
C CYS A 313 1.71 12.20 -17.54
N LEU A 314 1.97 12.78 -16.37
CA LEU A 314 2.36 14.19 -16.22
C LEU A 314 3.79 14.41 -16.71
N ARG A 315 4.71 13.51 -16.38
CA ARG A 315 6.14 13.66 -16.70
C ARG A 315 6.48 13.30 -18.14
N TYR A 316 5.85 12.28 -18.68
CA TYR A 316 6.16 11.70 -19.98
C TYR A 316 5.02 11.89 -20.97
N SER A 317 5.34 12.30 -22.21
CA SER A 317 4.33 12.39 -23.28
C SER A 317 3.92 11.02 -23.79
N PRO A 318 2.81 10.91 -24.56
CA PRO A 318 2.45 9.64 -25.22
C PRO A 318 3.49 9.10 -26.21
N ARG A 319 4.43 9.94 -26.66
CA ARG A 319 5.61 9.53 -27.47
C ARG A 319 6.65 8.78 -26.63
N GLU A 320 6.69 9.08 -25.31
CA GLU A 320 7.66 8.50 -24.37
C GLU A 320 7.11 7.30 -23.60
N LEU A 321 5.77 7.29 -23.39
CA LEU A 321 5.08 6.31 -22.55
C LEU A 321 3.78 5.85 -23.19
N ARG A 322 3.57 4.53 -23.26
CA ARG A 322 2.29 3.88 -23.58
C ARG A 322 1.82 3.04 -22.39
N MET A 323 0.51 2.98 -22.17
CA MET A 323 -0.06 2.26 -21.04
C MET A 323 -1.13 1.25 -21.46
N TYR A 324 -1.14 0.11 -20.78
CA TYR A 324 -2.20 -0.90 -20.80
C TYR A 324 -2.71 -1.03 -19.37
N LEU A 325 -3.99 -0.75 -19.15
CA LEU A 325 -4.60 -0.70 -17.82
C LEU A 325 -5.69 -1.78 -17.75
N LEU A 326 -5.50 -2.78 -16.91
CA LEU A 326 -6.37 -3.96 -16.80
C LEU A 326 -6.89 -4.08 -15.37
N ASP A 327 -8.22 -4.04 -15.20
CA ASP A 327 -8.90 -4.31 -13.92
C ASP A 327 -9.67 -5.63 -14.05
N PHE A 328 -9.36 -6.59 -13.18
CA PHE A 328 -9.99 -7.91 -13.16
C PHE A 328 -11.12 -8.04 -12.14
N LYS A 329 -11.57 -6.94 -11.52
CA LYS A 329 -12.63 -6.98 -10.53
C LYS A 329 -13.86 -6.20 -11.00
N GLU A 330 -14.05 -4.99 -10.52
CA GLU A 330 -15.30 -4.23 -10.71
C GLU A 330 -15.15 -3.04 -11.68
N GLY A 331 -14.02 -2.93 -12.36
CA GLY A 331 -13.77 -1.87 -13.34
C GLY A 331 -13.65 -0.44 -12.77
N VAL A 332 -13.72 -0.28 -11.46
CA VAL A 332 -13.81 1.03 -10.81
C VAL A 332 -12.48 1.79 -10.91
N THR A 333 -11.36 1.10 -10.81
CA THR A 333 -10.02 1.72 -10.72
C THR A 333 -9.66 2.50 -11.99
N PHE A 334 -10.01 1.99 -13.18
CA PHE A 334 -9.61 2.61 -14.44
C PHE A 334 -10.75 3.32 -15.20
N LYS A 335 -11.96 3.32 -14.67
CA LYS A 335 -13.11 3.98 -15.30
C LYS A 335 -12.88 5.47 -15.56
N ALA A 336 -12.17 6.15 -14.64
CA ALA A 336 -11.82 7.56 -14.76
C ALA A 336 -10.94 7.89 -15.98
N PHE A 337 -10.28 6.90 -16.58
CA PHE A 337 -9.42 7.06 -17.75
C PHE A 337 -10.10 6.72 -19.07
N SER A 338 -11.28 6.09 -19.04
CA SER A 338 -12.05 5.69 -20.20
C SER A 338 -13.15 6.68 -20.59
N ASN A 339 -13.50 7.61 -19.71
CA ASN A 339 -14.57 8.58 -19.91
C ASN A 339 -14.23 9.88 -19.17
N ILE A 340 -13.27 10.62 -19.68
CA ILE A 340 -12.86 11.92 -19.15
C ILE A 340 -13.94 12.97 -19.49
N GLY A 341 -14.50 12.89 -20.71
CA GLY A 341 -15.60 13.64 -21.26
C GLY A 341 -16.21 12.86 -22.42
N GLN A 342 -17.10 13.48 -23.21
CA GLN A 342 -17.65 12.79 -24.36
C GLN A 342 -16.55 12.53 -25.40
N ASP A 343 -16.24 11.24 -25.63
CA ASP A 343 -15.16 10.78 -26.53
C ASP A 343 -13.76 11.27 -26.13
N GLU A 344 -13.53 11.53 -24.84
CA GLU A 344 -12.25 11.94 -24.29
C GLU A 344 -11.63 10.80 -23.47
N TYR A 345 -10.35 10.51 -23.71
CA TYR A 345 -9.63 9.37 -23.12
C TYR A 345 -8.23 9.75 -22.66
N LEU A 346 -7.61 8.90 -21.84
CA LEU A 346 -6.19 9.04 -21.50
C LEU A 346 -5.34 8.83 -22.77
N PRO A 347 -4.61 9.84 -23.27
CA PRO A 347 -3.90 9.72 -24.57
C PRO A 347 -2.73 8.73 -24.54
N HIS A 348 -2.21 8.39 -23.35
CA HIS A 348 -1.18 7.37 -23.16
C HIS A 348 -1.72 5.94 -23.26
N ALA A 349 -3.02 5.74 -23.01
CA ALA A 349 -3.61 4.41 -23.01
C ALA A 349 -3.73 3.84 -24.43
N ARG A 350 -3.46 2.54 -24.57
CA ARG A 350 -3.69 1.78 -25.78
C ARG A 350 -4.82 0.77 -25.61
N ALA A 351 -4.94 0.21 -24.40
CA ALA A 351 -6.07 -0.61 -24.03
C ALA A 351 -6.46 -0.34 -22.58
N LEU A 352 -7.76 -0.35 -22.33
CA LEU A 352 -8.40 -0.21 -21.03
C LEU A 352 -9.33 -1.41 -20.84
N GLY A 353 -8.99 -2.31 -19.95
CA GLY A 353 -9.88 -3.39 -19.51
C GLY A 353 -10.57 -2.95 -18.24
N LEU A 354 -11.84 -2.57 -18.30
CA LEU A 354 -12.60 -2.08 -17.15
C LEU A 354 -13.17 -3.24 -16.31
N GLU A 355 -13.60 -4.29 -16.97
CA GLU A 355 -14.01 -5.56 -16.37
C GLU A 355 -13.32 -6.66 -17.17
N SER A 356 -12.01 -6.84 -16.93
CA SER A 356 -11.21 -7.79 -17.69
C SER A 356 -11.59 -9.22 -17.34
N ASP A 357 -11.67 -10.06 -18.34
CA ASP A 357 -11.74 -11.51 -18.18
C ASP A 357 -10.39 -12.19 -18.49
N VAL A 358 -10.30 -13.47 -18.19
CA VAL A 358 -9.11 -14.30 -18.43
C VAL A 358 -8.70 -14.26 -19.91
N GLY A 359 -9.67 -14.29 -20.81
CA GLY A 359 -9.44 -14.26 -22.25
C GLY A 359 -8.82 -12.95 -22.74
N PHE A 360 -9.31 -11.81 -22.21
CA PHE A 360 -8.74 -10.50 -22.54
C PHE A 360 -7.34 -10.34 -21.95
N GLY A 361 -7.13 -10.75 -20.70
CA GLY A 361 -5.79 -10.74 -20.09
C GLY A 361 -4.77 -11.53 -20.90
N LYS A 362 -5.14 -12.72 -21.35
CA LYS A 362 -4.31 -13.55 -22.25
C LYS A 362 -4.05 -12.84 -23.58
N ALA A 363 -5.07 -12.27 -24.21
CA ALA A 363 -4.93 -11.56 -25.47
C ALA A 363 -3.97 -10.37 -25.38
N VAL A 364 -4.00 -9.63 -24.26
CA VAL A 364 -3.04 -8.55 -23.99
C VAL A 364 -1.62 -9.09 -23.85
N LEU A 365 -1.40 -10.18 -23.10
CA LEU A 365 -0.07 -10.78 -22.96
C LEU A 365 0.46 -11.30 -24.31
N ASP A 366 -0.37 -11.94 -25.11
CA ASP A 366 0.02 -12.45 -26.42
C ASP A 366 0.41 -11.30 -27.37
N MET A 367 -0.34 -10.19 -27.36
CA MET A 367 -0.03 -9.01 -28.15
C MET A 367 1.29 -8.35 -27.67
N LEU A 368 1.48 -8.22 -26.35
CA LEU A 368 2.73 -7.69 -25.78
C LEU A 368 3.92 -8.59 -26.10
N PHE A 369 3.72 -9.90 -26.21
CA PHE A 369 4.76 -10.83 -26.60
C PHE A 369 5.18 -10.62 -28.08
N GLN A 370 4.23 -10.36 -28.97
CA GLN A 370 4.53 -9.98 -30.35
C GLN A 370 5.27 -8.65 -30.43
N GLU A 371 4.84 -7.64 -29.67
CA GLU A 371 5.52 -6.34 -29.59
C GLU A 371 6.97 -6.50 -29.08
N TYR A 372 7.16 -7.35 -28.04
CA TYR A 372 8.48 -7.71 -27.57
C TYR A 372 9.35 -8.32 -28.68
N GLN A 373 8.82 -9.30 -29.44
CA GLN A 373 9.56 -9.94 -30.54
C GLN A 373 9.93 -8.93 -31.62
N ASN A 374 9.01 -8.05 -32.01
CA ASN A 374 9.25 -7.00 -33.00
C ASN A 374 10.37 -6.06 -32.55
N ARG A 375 10.32 -5.59 -31.29
CA ARG A 375 11.38 -4.73 -30.72
C ARG A 375 12.72 -5.44 -30.65
N MET A 376 12.74 -6.68 -30.20
CA MET A 376 13.99 -7.47 -30.14
C MET A 376 14.60 -7.72 -31.53
N GLN A 377 13.78 -7.87 -32.57
CA GLN A 377 14.24 -7.93 -33.93
C GLN A 377 14.93 -6.61 -34.35
N ILE A 378 14.25 -5.46 -34.11
CA ILE A 378 14.81 -4.12 -34.38
C ILE A 378 16.15 -3.91 -33.65
N LEU A 379 16.20 -4.28 -32.36
CA LEU A 379 17.43 -4.16 -31.57
C LEU A 379 18.55 -5.03 -32.14
N LYS A 380 18.23 -6.26 -32.52
CA LYS A 380 19.21 -7.20 -33.12
C LYS A 380 19.73 -6.71 -34.46
N GLU A 381 18.87 -6.22 -35.35
CA GLU A 381 19.24 -5.66 -36.66
C GLU A 381 20.18 -4.45 -36.55
N ASN A 382 20.07 -3.70 -35.44
CA ASN A 382 20.92 -2.54 -35.15
C ASN A 382 22.07 -2.85 -34.19
N ASN A 383 22.32 -4.12 -33.82
CA ASN A 383 23.34 -4.55 -32.88
C ASN A 383 23.23 -3.90 -31.48
N MET A 384 22.00 -3.64 -31.01
CA MET A 384 21.73 -3.04 -29.72
C MET A 384 21.26 -4.10 -28.71
N LYS A 385 21.60 -3.91 -27.42
CA LYS A 385 21.26 -4.85 -26.36
C LYS A 385 19.96 -4.48 -25.63
N SER A 386 19.60 -3.18 -25.64
CA SER A 386 18.43 -2.68 -24.94
C SER A 386 17.78 -1.50 -25.64
N ILE A 387 16.54 -1.21 -25.28
CA ILE A 387 15.81 -0.01 -25.73
C ILE A 387 16.56 1.28 -25.39
N ARG A 388 17.29 1.30 -24.28
CA ARG A 388 18.08 2.45 -23.86
C ARG A 388 19.19 2.76 -24.89
N GLU A 389 19.97 1.77 -25.24
CA GLU A 389 21.02 1.92 -26.27
C GLU A 389 20.46 2.37 -27.61
N TYR A 390 19.34 1.76 -28.02
CA TYR A 390 18.68 2.10 -29.29
C TYR A 390 18.21 3.56 -29.31
N ARG A 391 17.52 4.01 -28.27
CA ARG A 391 16.99 5.38 -28.20
C ARG A 391 18.08 6.45 -28.03
N LEU A 392 19.20 6.11 -27.43
CA LEU A 392 20.37 7.00 -27.37
C LEU A 392 21.00 7.18 -28.77
N THR A 393 20.97 6.13 -29.57
CA THR A 393 21.55 6.14 -30.93
C THR A 393 20.58 6.74 -31.94
N PHE A 394 19.30 6.50 -31.81
CA PHE A 394 18.23 6.95 -32.72
C PHE A 394 17.16 7.78 -31.98
N PRO A 395 17.47 9.00 -31.49
CA PRO A 395 16.55 9.78 -30.65
C PRO A 395 15.28 10.21 -31.37
N GLU A 396 15.30 10.30 -32.72
CA GLU A 396 14.15 10.68 -33.53
C GLU A 396 13.13 9.58 -33.71
N VAL A 397 13.53 8.32 -33.51
CA VAL A 397 12.64 7.17 -33.69
C VAL A 397 11.74 7.03 -32.49
N GLU A 398 10.42 7.00 -32.72
CA GLU A 398 9.43 6.77 -31.69
C GLU A 398 9.45 5.30 -31.23
N MET A 399 9.98 5.05 -30.05
CA MET A 399 9.93 3.75 -29.38
C MET A 399 9.65 3.98 -27.88
N PRO A 400 8.39 4.23 -27.50
CA PRO A 400 8.01 4.52 -26.13
C PRO A 400 8.22 3.31 -25.22
N ARG A 401 8.51 3.57 -23.93
CA ARG A 401 8.38 2.50 -22.94
C ARG A 401 6.91 2.17 -22.73
N ILE A 402 6.64 0.91 -22.41
CA ILE A 402 5.29 0.39 -22.18
C ILE A 402 5.17 0.04 -20.71
N VAL A 403 4.11 0.53 -20.05
CA VAL A 403 3.74 0.15 -18.67
C VAL A 403 2.40 -0.56 -18.71
N VAL A 404 2.39 -1.78 -18.18
CA VAL A 404 1.20 -2.61 -18.04
C VAL A 404 0.80 -2.62 -16.57
N VAL A 405 -0.30 -1.97 -16.23
CA VAL A 405 -0.86 -1.96 -14.88
C VAL A 405 -1.99 -2.97 -14.81
N ILE A 406 -1.86 -3.93 -13.92
CA ILE A 406 -2.87 -4.99 -13.74
C ILE A 406 -3.37 -4.91 -12.30
N ASP A 407 -4.61 -4.46 -12.12
CA ASP A 407 -5.28 -4.48 -10.83
C ASP A 407 -5.99 -5.82 -10.62
N GLU A 408 -5.88 -6.38 -9.40
CA GLU A 408 -6.30 -7.72 -9.00
C GLU A 408 -5.74 -8.82 -9.94
N PHE A 409 -4.42 -8.73 -10.23
CA PHE A 409 -3.75 -9.62 -11.20
C PHE A 409 -3.90 -11.11 -10.89
N GLN A 410 -4.13 -11.50 -9.62
CA GLN A 410 -4.38 -12.90 -9.24
C GLN A 410 -5.68 -13.46 -9.85
N MET A 411 -6.65 -12.60 -10.21
CA MET A 411 -7.89 -13.02 -10.87
C MET A 411 -7.66 -13.40 -12.35
N MET A 412 -6.58 -12.92 -12.95
CA MET A 412 -6.22 -13.21 -14.34
C MET A 412 -5.99 -14.70 -14.61
N PHE A 413 -5.69 -15.49 -13.57
CA PHE A 413 -5.42 -16.92 -13.72
C PHE A 413 -6.69 -17.79 -13.77
N GLY A 414 -7.88 -17.22 -13.48
CA GLY A 414 -9.17 -17.93 -13.54
C GLY A 414 -9.25 -19.14 -12.60
N ASP A 415 -10.30 -19.92 -12.78
CA ASP A 415 -10.57 -21.14 -12.00
C ASP A 415 -10.10 -22.42 -12.71
N ASP A 416 -9.88 -22.39 -14.05
CA ASP A 416 -9.31 -23.52 -14.79
C ASP A 416 -7.82 -23.63 -14.53
N MET A 417 -7.41 -24.71 -13.89
CA MET A 417 -6.02 -24.92 -13.46
C MET A 417 -5.04 -25.00 -14.65
N ASN A 418 -5.44 -25.62 -15.76
CA ASN A 418 -4.56 -25.77 -16.93
C ASN A 418 -4.37 -24.46 -17.67
N GLU A 419 -5.44 -23.69 -17.81
CA GLU A 419 -5.38 -22.37 -18.44
C GLU A 419 -4.63 -21.38 -17.53
N GLY A 420 -4.94 -21.37 -16.24
CA GLY A 420 -4.27 -20.55 -15.25
C GLY A 420 -2.76 -20.79 -15.18
N GLN A 421 -2.31 -22.03 -15.23
CA GLN A 421 -0.87 -22.37 -15.28
C GLN A 421 -0.21 -21.82 -16.54
N LYS A 422 -0.82 -21.93 -17.72
CA LYS A 422 -0.28 -21.37 -18.95
C LYS A 422 -0.14 -19.85 -18.90
N ILE A 423 -1.13 -19.18 -18.30
CA ILE A 423 -1.10 -17.73 -18.11
C ILE A 423 0.01 -17.35 -17.12
N ALA A 424 0.16 -18.09 -16.01
CA ALA A 424 1.22 -17.86 -15.04
C ALA A 424 2.62 -18.07 -15.64
N GLU A 425 2.80 -19.07 -16.50
CA GLU A 425 4.05 -19.27 -17.27
C GLU A 425 4.30 -18.13 -18.26
N THR A 426 3.25 -17.65 -18.93
CA THR A 426 3.38 -16.53 -19.88
C THR A 426 3.74 -15.23 -19.14
N LEU A 427 3.09 -14.96 -18.00
CA LEU A 427 3.41 -13.79 -17.19
C LEU A 427 4.85 -13.89 -16.63
N GLU A 428 5.26 -15.04 -16.10
CA GLU A 428 6.64 -15.26 -15.63
C GLU A 428 7.68 -14.96 -16.73
N LYS A 429 7.45 -15.49 -17.92
CA LYS A 429 8.31 -15.20 -19.09
C LYS A 429 8.30 -13.72 -19.45
N SER A 430 7.13 -13.08 -19.40
CA SER A 430 6.98 -11.66 -19.75
C SER A 430 7.73 -10.75 -18.78
N VAL A 431 7.55 -10.90 -17.47
CA VAL A 431 8.24 -10.07 -16.46
C VAL A 431 9.75 -10.23 -16.50
N ARG A 432 10.25 -11.40 -16.94
CA ARG A 432 11.67 -11.69 -17.09
C ARG A 432 12.27 -11.14 -18.38
N LEU A 433 11.59 -11.32 -19.52
CA LEU A 433 12.18 -11.06 -20.85
C LEU A 433 11.93 -9.63 -21.34
N PHE A 434 10.78 -9.04 -21.03
CA PHE A 434 10.32 -7.81 -21.66
C PHE A 434 11.12 -6.56 -21.28
N ARG A 435 11.89 -6.63 -20.20
CA ARG A 435 12.71 -5.52 -19.71
C ARG A 435 13.62 -4.91 -20.78
N ALA A 436 14.28 -5.75 -21.60
CA ALA A 436 15.19 -5.29 -22.64
C ALA A 436 14.47 -4.50 -23.75
N ALA A 437 13.20 -4.82 -24.00
CA ALA A 437 12.34 -4.13 -24.96
C ALA A 437 11.60 -2.90 -24.35
N GLY A 438 11.86 -2.57 -23.09
CA GLY A 438 11.22 -1.43 -22.40
C GLY A 438 9.75 -1.64 -22.06
N ILE A 439 9.34 -2.88 -21.80
CA ILE A 439 7.99 -3.24 -21.36
C ILE A 439 8.04 -3.66 -19.89
N HIS A 440 7.24 -3.01 -19.04
CA HIS A 440 7.30 -3.09 -17.59
C HIS A 440 5.92 -3.36 -17.01
N PHE A 441 5.88 -4.12 -15.91
CA PHE A 441 4.64 -4.48 -15.23
C PHE A 441 4.54 -3.82 -13.85
N ILE A 442 3.33 -3.33 -13.54
CA ILE A 442 2.91 -2.94 -12.20
C ILE A 442 1.74 -3.86 -11.86
N LEU A 443 2.00 -4.86 -11.00
CA LEU A 443 1.04 -5.86 -10.58
C LEU A 443 0.41 -5.42 -9.26
N ALA A 444 -0.90 -5.30 -9.18
CA ALA A 444 -1.58 -4.91 -7.96
C ALA A 444 -2.57 -6.00 -7.51
N SER A 445 -2.68 -6.19 -6.19
CA SER A 445 -3.56 -7.19 -5.58
C SER A 445 -3.98 -6.80 -4.17
N GLN A 446 -5.15 -7.25 -3.75
CA GLN A 446 -5.58 -7.18 -2.36
C GLN A 446 -5.04 -8.37 -1.55
N THR A 447 -4.99 -9.55 -2.17
CA THR A 447 -4.48 -10.77 -1.57
C THR A 447 -3.60 -11.53 -2.55
N LEU A 448 -2.53 -12.15 -2.05
CA LEU A 448 -1.63 -13.00 -2.84
C LEU A 448 -1.90 -14.49 -2.62
N GLY A 449 -2.78 -14.80 -1.66
CA GLY A 449 -3.23 -16.17 -1.36
C GLY A 449 -4.46 -16.56 -2.17
N GLY A 450 -4.80 -17.86 -2.15
CA GLY A 450 -6.07 -18.38 -2.66
C GLY A 450 -6.09 -18.84 -4.12
N ASN A 451 -5.15 -18.41 -4.97
CA ASN A 451 -5.07 -18.91 -6.35
C ASN A 451 -3.94 -19.94 -6.51
N ILE A 452 -4.29 -21.19 -6.85
CA ILE A 452 -3.35 -22.31 -6.94
C ILE A 452 -2.37 -22.12 -8.11
N ALA A 453 -2.82 -21.61 -9.25
CA ALA A 453 -1.98 -21.40 -10.43
C ALA A 453 -0.91 -20.32 -10.16
N LEU A 454 -1.28 -19.24 -9.47
CA LEU A 454 -0.32 -18.23 -9.03
C LEU A 454 0.68 -18.83 -8.03
N SER A 455 0.22 -19.59 -7.04
CA SER A 455 1.09 -20.20 -6.01
C SER A 455 2.21 -21.03 -6.62
N TYR A 456 1.95 -21.72 -7.72
CA TYR A 456 2.94 -22.54 -8.44
C TYR A 456 4.09 -21.72 -9.06
N LYS A 457 3.85 -20.48 -9.49
CA LYS A 457 4.84 -19.62 -10.16
C LYS A 457 5.19 -18.34 -9.38
N LYS A 458 4.59 -18.14 -8.22
CA LYS A 458 4.70 -16.92 -7.42
C LYS A 458 6.15 -16.52 -7.18
N ASP A 459 6.97 -17.44 -6.68
CA ASP A 459 8.36 -17.14 -6.34
C ASP A 459 9.19 -16.76 -7.57
N SER A 460 8.95 -17.44 -8.71
CA SER A 460 9.63 -17.12 -9.97
C SER A 460 9.22 -15.75 -10.53
N ILE A 461 7.95 -15.38 -10.42
CA ILE A 461 7.44 -14.05 -10.81
C ILE A 461 8.04 -12.99 -9.89
N PHE A 462 7.98 -13.20 -8.57
CA PHE A 462 8.41 -12.21 -7.58
C PHE A 462 9.93 -12.02 -7.55
N ALA A 463 10.71 -13.04 -7.96
CA ALA A 463 12.14 -12.90 -8.19
C ALA A 463 12.49 -11.90 -9.33
N GLN A 464 11.52 -11.54 -10.19
CA GLN A 464 11.68 -10.53 -11.24
C GLN A 464 11.05 -9.17 -10.89
N VAL A 465 10.58 -9.00 -9.64
CA VAL A 465 9.86 -7.81 -9.18
C VAL A 465 10.57 -7.22 -7.96
N PRO A 466 11.63 -6.41 -8.18
CA PRO A 466 12.42 -5.81 -7.09
C PRO A 466 11.67 -4.68 -6.36
N ILE A 467 10.78 -3.96 -7.04
CA ILE A 467 10.02 -2.85 -6.46
C ILE A 467 8.77 -3.42 -5.79
N ARG A 468 8.67 -3.26 -4.47
CA ARG A 468 7.56 -3.74 -3.66
C ARG A 468 6.95 -2.61 -2.87
N ILE A 469 5.66 -2.36 -3.08
CA ILE A 469 4.91 -1.31 -2.40
C ILE A 469 3.77 -1.99 -1.65
N ALA A 470 3.84 -1.98 -0.33
CA ALA A 470 2.85 -2.61 0.52
C ALA A 470 2.11 -1.53 1.33
N LEU A 471 0.82 -1.36 1.08
CA LEU A 471 -0.11 -0.66 1.96
C LEU A 471 -0.42 -1.55 3.17
N LYS A 472 -1.24 -1.07 4.11
CA LYS A 472 -1.63 -1.88 5.27
C LYS A 472 -2.20 -3.23 4.84
N ASN A 473 -1.63 -4.30 5.42
CA ASN A 473 -1.98 -5.70 5.17
C ASN A 473 -2.02 -6.49 6.46
N SER A 474 -2.43 -7.76 6.40
CA SER A 474 -2.17 -8.73 7.47
C SER A 474 -0.67 -9.04 7.58
N LEU A 475 -0.25 -9.65 8.69
CA LEU A 475 1.14 -10.12 8.87
C LEU A 475 1.58 -11.02 7.72
N ILE A 476 0.73 -11.99 7.37
CA ILE A 476 1.02 -12.99 6.32
C ILE A 476 1.16 -12.30 4.95
N GLU A 477 0.23 -11.43 4.58
CA GLU A 477 0.28 -10.71 3.30
C GLU A 477 1.48 -9.74 3.22
N SER A 478 1.84 -9.11 4.35
CA SER A 478 3.05 -8.28 4.42
C SER A 478 4.30 -9.11 4.11
N GLN A 479 4.44 -10.27 4.75
CA GLN A 479 5.57 -11.18 4.52
C GLN A 479 5.57 -11.76 3.10
N GLN A 480 4.41 -12.06 2.55
CA GLN A 480 4.31 -12.55 1.17
C GLN A 480 4.67 -11.49 0.14
N THR A 481 4.38 -10.23 0.42
CA THR A 481 4.67 -9.11 -0.48
C THR A 481 6.11 -8.65 -0.36
N LEU A 482 6.58 -8.41 0.84
CA LEU A 482 7.91 -7.86 1.09
C LEU A 482 8.95 -8.99 1.12
N SER A 483 9.11 -9.65 2.25
CA SER A 483 9.94 -10.86 2.41
C SER A 483 9.50 -11.61 3.66
N LEU A 484 9.87 -12.88 3.82
CA LEU A 484 9.44 -13.75 4.92
C LEU A 484 9.65 -13.15 6.33
N ASN A 485 10.66 -12.30 6.49
CA ASN A 485 10.98 -11.66 7.77
C ASN A 485 10.49 -10.20 7.84
N ASN A 486 9.75 -9.72 6.84
CA ASN A 486 9.37 -8.32 6.73
C ASN A 486 7.85 -8.14 6.90
N SER A 487 7.43 -7.92 8.14
CA SER A 487 6.03 -7.71 8.52
C SER A 487 5.63 -6.22 8.63
N ALA A 488 6.48 -5.30 8.15
CA ALA A 488 6.31 -3.86 8.37
C ALA A 488 4.97 -3.29 7.88
N ALA A 489 4.40 -3.86 6.81
CA ALA A 489 3.13 -3.36 6.27
C ALA A 489 1.91 -3.66 7.17
N ALA A 490 2.01 -4.63 8.07
CA ALA A 490 0.92 -4.93 9.01
C ALA A 490 0.67 -3.80 10.04
N PHE A 491 1.69 -2.99 10.29
CA PHE A 491 1.66 -1.94 11.32
C PHE A 491 1.44 -0.53 10.76
N LEU A 492 1.08 -0.42 9.48
CA LEU A 492 0.83 0.86 8.82
C LEU A 492 -0.51 1.46 9.25
N ARG A 493 -0.57 2.78 9.19
CA ARG A 493 -1.81 3.56 9.31
C ARG A 493 -2.43 3.79 7.92
N PRO A 494 -3.70 4.18 7.84
CA PRO A 494 -4.31 4.58 6.57
C PRO A 494 -3.45 5.62 5.83
N ARG A 495 -3.32 5.49 4.52
CA ARG A 495 -2.49 6.34 3.63
C ARG A 495 -0.97 6.18 3.78
N GLU A 496 -0.51 5.25 4.57
CA GLU A 496 0.90 4.89 4.63
C GLU A 496 1.20 3.66 3.78
N ALA A 497 2.42 3.58 3.24
CA ALA A 497 2.93 2.41 2.55
C ALA A 497 4.39 2.14 2.91
N ILE A 498 4.80 0.89 2.89
CA ILE A 498 6.21 0.51 2.81
C ILE A 498 6.59 0.49 1.34
N VAL A 499 7.53 1.35 0.97
CA VAL A 499 8.19 1.33 -0.33
C VAL A 499 9.54 0.63 -0.16
N ASN A 500 9.73 -0.44 -0.89
CA ASN A 500 10.96 -1.23 -0.87
C ASN A 500 11.44 -1.42 -2.31
N LEU A 501 12.68 -1.07 -2.59
CA LEU A 501 13.27 -1.10 -3.94
C LEU A 501 14.27 -2.24 -4.13
N ASP A 502 14.31 -3.16 -3.17
CA ASP A 502 15.27 -4.27 -3.17
C ASP A 502 14.63 -5.55 -2.59
N TYR A 503 13.71 -6.16 -3.34
CA TYR A 503 13.08 -7.46 -3.07
C TYR A 503 12.50 -7.64 -1.66
N GLY A 504 12.18 -6.55 -0.96
CA GLY A 504 11.61 -6.58 0.38
C GLY A 504 12.62 -6.67 1.52
N GLU A 505 13.92 -6.44 1.26
CA GLU A 505 14.94 -6.40 2.31
C GLU A 505 14.59 -5.34 3.36
N ILE A 506 14.56 -5.74 4.64
CA ILE A 506 14.06 -4.89 5.74
C ILE A 506 14.79 -3.54 5.82
N SER A 507 16.11 -3.56 5.64
CA SER A 507 16.96 -2.36 5.68
C SER A 507 16.63 -1.32 4.61
N GLN A 508 15.93 -1.71 3.55
CA GLN A 508 15.52 -0.87 2.43
C GLN A 508 14.07 -0.37 2.55
N ASN A 509 13.38 -0.67 3.64
CA ASN A 509 12.03 -0.19 3.88
C ASN A 509 12.00 1.34 4.04
N ARG A 510 11.11 1.98 3.28
CA ARG A 510 10.79 3.41 3.41
C ARG A 510 9.31 3.56 3.71
N LYS A 511 8.98 3.98 4.92
CA LYS A 511 7.61 4.25 5.32
C LYS A 511 7.15 5.57 4.71
N THR A 512 6.36 5.50 3.68
CA THR A 512 5.96 6.61 2.83
C THR A 512 4.52 7.01 3.11
N VAL A 513 4.25 8.32 3.27
CA VAL A 513 2.89 8.86 3.26
C VAL A 513 2.49 9.08 1.81
N ILE A 514 1.48 8.35 1.35
CA ILE A 514 1.02 8.39 -0.04
C ILE A 514 0.26 9.68 -0.32
N ALA A 515 0.51 10.25 -1.49
CA ALA A 515 -0.22 11.43 -1.94
C ALA A 515 -1.70 11.13 -2.18
N PHE A 516 -2.53 12.12 -1.95
CA PHE A 516 -3.94 12.04 -2.22
C PHE A 516 -4.26 12.47 -3.65
N ALA A 517 -4.90 11.56 -4.39
CA ALA A 517 -5.39 11.78 -5.73
C ALA A 517 -6.75 12.50 -5.68
N ASP A 518 -6.72 13.84 -5.64
CA ASP A 518 -7.94 14.65 -5.72
C ASP A 518 -8.55 14.52 -7.13
N GLU A 519 -9.70 13.88 -7.22
CA GLU A 519 -10.33 13.56 -8.50
C GLU A 519 -10.71 14.83 -9.30
N SER A 520 -11.08 15.92 -8.64
CA SER A 520 -11.41 17.18 -9.33
C SER A 520 -10.18 17.78 -10.03
N LEU A 521 -9.06 17.84 -9.34
CA LEU A 521 -7.78 18.27 -9.88
C LEU A 521 -7.30 17.33 -11.01
N LEU A 522 -7.38 16.03 -10.78
CA LEU A 522 -6.89 15.03 -11.74
C LEU A 522 -7.73 14.97 -13.01
N LEU A 523 -9.04 15.22 -12.92
CA LEU A 523 -9.92 15.34 -14.07
C LEU A 523 -9.52 16.50 -14.98
N GLU A 524 -9.22 17.69 -14.41
CA GLU A 524 -8.75 18.85 -15.19
C GLU A 524 -7.42 18.55 -15.89
N ILE A 525 -6.52 17.86 -15.21
CA ILE A 525 -5.24 17.45 -15.79
C ILE A 525 -5.46 16.50 -16.97
N ARG A 526 -6.34 15.47 -16.83
CA ARG A 526 -6.65 14.52 -17.90
C ARG A 526 -7.27 15.21 -19.12
N LYS A 527 -8.18 16.16 -18.93
CA LYS A 527 -8.75 16.96 -20.01
C LYS A 527 -7.68 17.74 -20.78
N THR A 528 -6.78 18.40 -20.05
CA THR A 528 -5.67 19.13 -20.66
C THR A 528 -4.74 18.20 -21.48
N TRP A 529 -4.49 16.99 -21.00
CA TRP A 529 -3.70 16.02 -21.79
C TRP A 529 -4.40 15.59 -23.06
N TRP A 530 -5.71 15.34 -23.00
CA TRP A 530 -6.49 14.97 -24.18
C TRP A 530 -6.54 16.09 -25.21
N GLU A 531 -6.84 17.32 -24.80
CA GLU A 531 -6.83 18.50 -25.66
C GLU A 531 -5.49 18.67 -26.38
N LYS A 532 -4.38 18.40 -25.70
CA LYS A 532 -3.05 18.54 -26.28
C LYS A 532 -2.65 17.41 -27.23
N ALA A 533 -3.23 16.22 -27.09
CA ALA A 533 -2.75 15.02 -27.78
C ALA A 533 -3.74 14.36 -28.74
N HIS A 534 -5.06 14.63 -28.66
CA HIS A 534 -6.10 13.89 -29.39
C HIS A 534 -5.94 13.93 -30.91
N THR A 535 -5.28 14.94 -31.49
CA THR A 535 -5.04 15.01 -32.94
C THR A 535 -3.94 14.06 -33.42
N GLN A 536 -3.06 13.60 -32.52
CA GLN A 536 -1.91 12.76 -32.84
C GLN A 536 -2.08 11.30 -32.41
N TYR A 537 -2.96 11.04 -31.44
CA TYR A 537 -3.14 9.71 -30.86
C TYR A 537 -4.62 9.29 -30.89
N SER A 538 -4.85 8.05 -31.29
CA SER A 538 -6.18 7.48 -31.34
C SER A 538 -6.70 7.14 -29.95
N ALA A 539 -8.04 7.07 -29.83
CA ALA A 539 -8.70 6.54 -28.64
C ALA A 539 -8.22 5.10 -28.32
N PRO A 540 -8.08 4.75 -27.04
CA PRO A 540 -7.70 3.38 -26.63
C PRO A 540 -8.83 2.40 -26.96
N TYR A 541 -8.47 1.12 -27.09
CA TYR A 541 -9.49 0.06 -27.06
C TYR A 541 -10.02 -0.10 -25.64
N VAL A 542 -11.33 0.06 -25.43
CA VAL A 542 -12.00 -0.13 -24.14
C VAL A 542 -12.73 -1.45 -24.14
N PHE A 543 -12.29 -2.38 -23.29
CA PHE A 543 -12.88 -3.69 -23.08
C PHE A 543 -13.70 -3.72 -21.79
N GLU A 544 -14.94 -4.22 -21.91
CA GLU A 544 -15.85 -4.53 -20.81
C GLU A 544 -16.46 -5.90 -21.10
N SER A 545 -16.28 -6.89 -20.25
CA SER A 545 -16.68 -8.29 -20.49
C SER A 545 -18.19 -8.45 -20.70
N LEU A 546 -18.98 -7.63 -20.03
CA LEU A 546 -20.45 -7.63 -20.12
C LEU A 546 -21.02 -6.67 -21.17
N LYS A 547 -20.17 -5.97 -21.92
CA LYS A 547 -20.63 -5.01 -22.94
C LYS A 547 -21.29 -5.71 -24.10
N ARG A 548 -22.51 -5.33 -24.41
CA ARG A 548 -23.21 -5.81 -25.60
C ARG A 548 -22.57 -5.24 -26.86
N ILE A 549 -22.09 -6.11 -27.73
CA ILE A 549 -21.52 -5.73 -29.02
C ILE A 549 -22.67 -5.39 -29.95
N THR A 550 -22.62 -4.20 -30.57
CA THR A 550 -23.67 -3.75 -31.52
C THR A 550 -23.31 -4.17 -32.93
N ILE A 551 -24.35 -4.49 -33.72
CA ILE A 551 -24.19 -4.89 -35.12
C ILE A 551 -23.59 -3.77 -36.00
N SER A 552 -23.68 -2.50 -35.60
CA SER A 552 -23.20 -1.34 -36.36
C SER A 552 -21.72 -1.44 -36.74
N ARG A 553 -20.87 -1.94 -35.86
CA ARG A 553 -19.45 -2.19 -36.14
C ARG A 553 -19.23 -3.29 -37.18
N GLY A 554 -20.03 -4.35 -37.11
CA GLY A 554 -20.03 -5.43 -38.10
C GLY A 554 -20.47 -4.94 -39.49
N ILE A 555 -21.50 -4.11 -39.54
CA ILE A 555 -21.97 -3.49 -40.78
C ILE A 555 -20.89 -2.62 -41.43
N GLN A 556 -20.21 -1.78 -40.64
CA GLN A 556 -19.10 -0.96 -41.15
C GLN A 556 -17.97 -1.80 -41.75
N ALA A 557 -17.59 -2.88 -41.06
CA ALA A 557 -16.56 -3.81 -41.55
C ALA A 557 -16.97 -4.52 -42.83
N LEU A 558 -18.25 -4.91 -42.96
CA LEU A 558 -18.84 -5.54 -44.16
C LEU A 558 -18.92 -4.58 -45.33
N VAL A 559 -19.36 -3.33 -45.11
CA VAL A 559 -19.40 -2.29 -46.15
C VAL A 559 -18.01 -1.98 -46.69
N GLY A 560 -17.01 -1.91 -45.83
CA GLY A 560 -15.61 -1.76 -46.25
C GLY A 560 -15.11 -2.93 -47.12
N ARG A 561 -15.60 -4.15 -46.87
CA ARG A 561 -15.22 -5.37 -47.58
C ARG A 561 -15.98 -5.54 -48.91
N ARG A 562 -17.16 -4.96 -49.06
CA ARG A 562 -18.06 -5.13 -50.23
C ARG A 562 -17.41 -4.79 -51.59
N ARG A 563 -16.38 -3.94 -51.59
CA ARG A 563 -15.66 -3.56 -52.80
C ARG A 563 -14.71 -4.64 -53.34
N SER A 564 -14.36 -5.65 -52.54
CA SER A 564 -13.35 -6.66 -52.89
C SER A 564 -13.81 -8.12 -52.76
N ALA A 565 -14.90 -8.42 -52.06
CA ALA A 565 -15.30 -9.79 -51.71
C ALA A 565 -16.50 -10.30 -52.50
N ARG A 566 -16.34 -11.46 -53.18
CA ARG A 566 -17.41 -12.17 -53.92
C ARG A 566 -18.24 -13.13 -53.03
N ILE A 567 -17.83 -13.35 -51.77
CA ILE A 567 -18.45 -14.31 -50.85
C ILE A 567 -19.16 -13.54 -49.74
N PRO A 568 -20.46 -13.77 -49.53
CA PRO A 568 -21.19 -13.20 -48.40
C PRO A 568 -20.54 -13.60 -47.08
N ALA A 569 -20.63 -12.74 -46.08
CA ALA A 569 -20.12 -13.05 -44.74
C ALA A 569 -21.10 -12.58 -43.67
N ALA A 570 -21.19 -13.34 -42.57
CA ALA A 570 -21.97 -13.00 -41.40
C ALA A 570 -21.06 -12.40 -40.33
N PHE A 571 -21.47 -11.31 -39.70
CA PHE A 571 -20.82 -10.78 -38.52
C PHE A 571 -21.28 -11.58 -37.29
N ILE A 572 -20.36 -12.17 -36.55
CA ILE A 572 -20.67 -12.99 -35.38
C ILE A 572 -20.24 -12.36 -34.04
N GLY A 573 -19.46 -11.31 -34.09
CA GLY A 573 -18.96 -10.63 -32.90
C GLY A 573 -17.61 -9.95 -33.11
N GLU A 574 -16.95 -9.62 -32.04
CA GLU A 574 -15.57 -9.10 -32.04
C GLU A 574 -14.63 -10.13 -31.46
N LYS A 575 -13.42 -10.21 -32.02
CA LYS A 575 -12.37 -11.04 -31.43
C LYS A 575 -11.97 -10.45 -30.08
N ILE A 576 -11.86 -11.29 -29.05
CA ILE A 576 -11.26 -10.91 -27.79
C ILE A 576 -9.78 -10.62 -28.06
N SER A 577 -9.47 -9.35 -28.28
CA SER A 577 -8.14 -8.84 -28.62
C SER A 577 -8.04 -7.37 -28.25
N VAL A 578 -6.83 -6.83 -28.25
CA VAL A 578 -6.58 -5.40 -27.94
C VAL A 578 -7.12 -4.43 -28.99
N GLU A 579 -7.54 -4.93 -30.15
CA GLU A 579 -8.06 -4.13 -31.26
C GLU A 579 -9.57 -4.29 -31.48
N GLY A 580 -10.19 -5.30 -30.85
CA GLY A 580 -11.62 -5.58 -31.02
C GLY A 580 -12.01 -5.78 -32.49
N THR A 581 -11.22 -6.56 -33.24
CA THR A 581 -11.46 -6.77 -34.66
C THR A 581 -12.77 -7.55 -34.91
N PRO A 582 -13.65 -7.07 -35.81
CA PRO A 582 -14.86 -7.78 -36.15
C PRO A 582 -14.58 -9.18 -36.72
N VAL A 583 -15.27 -10.18 -36.20
CA VAL A 583 -15.18 -11.56 -36.68
C VAL A 583 -16.29 -11.78 -37.72
N LEU A 584 -15.84 -11.98 -38.97
CA LEU A 584 -16.71 -12.23 -40.11
C LEU A 584 -16.59 -13.69 -40.54
N LEU A 585 -17.69 -14.42 -40.56
CA LEU A 585 -17.76 -15.80 -41.01
C LEU A 585 -18.14 -15.82 -42.49
N PRO A 586 -17.25 -16.20 -43.41
CA PRO A 586 -17.56 -16.30 -44.82
C PRO A 586 -18.54 -17.46 -45.10
N LEU A 587 -19.51 -17.22 -45.97
CA LEU A 587 -20.57 -18.16 -46.35
C LEU A 587 -20.44 -18.51 -47.87
N PRO A 588 -19.43 -19.30 -48.26
CA PRO A 588 -19.30 -19.74 -49.63
C PRO A 588 -20.42 -20.72 -49.99
N LYS A 589 -20.83 -20.75 -51.28
CA LYS A 589 -21.81 -21.72 -51.82
C LYS A 589 -21.18 -23.09 -51.99
N GLU A 590 -20.79 -23.71 -50.89
CA GLU A 590 -20.16 -25.03 -50.84
C GLU A 590 -20.95 -25.97 -49.90
N PRO A 591 -21.03 -27.28 -50.18
CA PRO A 591 -21.63 -28.24 -49.27
C PRO A 591 -20.97 -28.24 -47.89
N GLY A 592 -21.77 -28.35 -46.83
CA GLY A 592 -21.23 -28.40 -45.44
C GLY A 592 -20.87 -27.05 -44.82
N ARG A 593 -21.07 -25.93 -45.50
CA ARG A 593 -20.85 -24.59 -44.98
C ARG A 593 -22.13 -23.98 -44.39
N ASN A 594 -22.67 -24.65 -43.36
CA ASN A 594 -23.88 -24.21 -42.66
C ASN A 594 -23.50 -23.70 -41.26
N ILE A 595 -24.27 -22.77 -40.71
CA ILE A 595 -24.11 -22.24 -39.37
C ILE A 595 -25.22 -22.84 -38.49
N ALA A 596 -24.86 -23.42 -37.37
CA ALA A 596 -25.77 -23.79 -36.28
C ALA A 596 -25.46 -22.92 -35.05
N ILE A 597 -26.49 -22.29 -34.50
CA ILE A 597 -26.38 -21.50 -33.26
C ILE A 597 -27.09 -22.32 -32.18
N LEU A 598 -26.35 -22.68 -31.13
CA LEU A 598 -26.84 -23.47 -30.01
C LEU A 598 -26.69 -22.62 -28.72
N GLY A 599 -27.74 -22.60 -27.91
CA GLY A 599 -27.73 -21.88 -26.62
C GLY A 599 -29.14 -21.62 -26.05
N SER A 600 -29.31 -20.63 -25.17
CA SER A 600 -30.58 -20.32 -24.52
C SER A 600 -31.44 -19.32 -25.36
N PRO A 601 -32.79 -19.40 -25.29
CA PRO A 601 -33.66 -18.79 -26.30
C PRO A 601 -33.53 -17.27 -26.51
N ASP A 602 -33.14 -16.51 -25.47
CA ASP A 602 -33.18 -15.04 -25.53
C ASP A 602 -31.93 -14.39 -26.14
N SER A 603 -30.75 -15.00 -25.95
CA SER A 603 -29.49 -14.46 -26.49
C SER A 603 -29.23 -14.89 -27.92
N GLU A 604 -29.58 -16.12 -28.27
CA GLU A 604 -29.32 -16.71 -29.57
C GLU A 604 -30.26 -16.18 -30.66
N CYS A 605 -31.50 -15.85 -30.32
CA CYS A 605 -32.43 -15.18 -31.26
C CYS A 605 -31.86 -13.82 -31.69
N ASN A 606 -31.35 -13.03 -30.75
CA ASN A 606 -30.73 -11.73 -31.05
C ASN A 606 -29.47 -11.89 -31.91
N GLN A 607 -28.65 -12.89 -31.63
CA GLN A 607 -27.46 -13.20 -32.42
C GLN A 607 -27.82 -13.66 -33.83
N ALA A 608 -28.80 -14.55 -33.97
CA ALA A 608 -29.28 -15.02 -35.27
C ALA A 608 -29.84 -13.87 -36.14
N VAL A 609 -30.66 -12.99 -35.54
CA VAL A 609 -31.19 -11.79 -36.22
C VAL A 609 -30.05 -10.86 -36.63
N GLY A 610 -29.09 -10.59 -35.76
CA GLY A 610 -27.91 -9.77 -36.06
C GLY A 610 -27.06 -10.35 -37.19
N MET A 611 -26.84 -11.67 -37.19
CA MET A 611 -26.15 -12.35 -38.30
C MET A 611 -26.93 -12.23 -39.64
N MET A 612 -28.24 -12.46 -39.63
CA MET A 612 -29.08 -12.32 -40.83
C MET A 612 -29.06 -10.88 -41.36
N GLN A 613 -29.18 -9.89 -40.49
CA GLN A 613 -29.07 -8.48 -40.88
C GLN A 613 -27.71 -8.16 -41.49
N SER A 614 -26.64 -8.69 -40.94
CA SER A 614 -25.28 -8.48 -41.45
C SER A 614 -25.04 -9.12 -42.82
N ILE A 615 -25.70 -10.24 -43.13
CA ILE A 615 -25.61 -10.89 -44.45
C ILE A 615 -26.36 -10.08 -45.53
N ALA A 616 -27.44 -9.39 -45.13
CA ALA A 616 -28.26 -8.59 -46.03
C ALA A 616 -27.62 -7.27 -46.48
N VAL A 617 -26.57 -6.80 -45.79
CA VAL A 617 -25.82 -5.60 -46.12
C VAL A 617 -24.70 -5.89 -47.14
#